data_e3db822bbce9f2bbfbf414d743685464
#
_entry.id   e3db822bbce9f2bbfbf414d743685464
#
_cell.length_a   1.000
_cell.length_b   1.000
_cell.length_c   1.000
_cell.angle_alpha   90.00
_cell.angle_beta   90.00
_cell.angle_gamma   90.00
#
_symmetry.space_group_name_H-M   'P 1'
#
loop_
_entity.id
_entity.type
_entity.pdbx_description
1 polymer ?
#
loop_
_entity_poly.entity_id
_entity_poly.type
_entity_poly.pdbx_seq_one_letter_code
_entity_poly.pdbx_strand_id
1 'polypeptide(L)'
;MPPAPASDQVSGAVGAARPPSGGRAVLFAGVGLAALAAYLAWAYRAAFAHFFFDDELLYLARALAHRSPAYVFTTFVQGFPRPLVHLYFFAAARLFDAVPARYYAAGAALFAANVALFVAAARRILGGWPWAAAAGAVAGVAFFPYETLYNVAAGATELVCGLFFFATVIFYQRYRERPGPGRLALVAGALALAYAAKESALSLLPLLVVYELTFGEKGKPQPWRAWGLLAALTAAYVALEVYLQFILPGAPNRGRYMLGPLAGLNWITATLTILAAAFPPGAGALTPLKLLGWLAAWAAAFVFLKPRRERGFGLAWIAVTLAPFIFWQVPIVEAMPRYLFLPAFGFALMLAATLRDLAAKLRRPRLGWALGAVAVAGLALANGVRIPALAPRFLAPGARVRDGVRIIRANLVPGRPLYLYRDELLEPWQYAPVNAVFFGGALAPTDVLPETAADGARLLTRERGRLALLSYRQGFWRAE
;
A
#
# COMPACT_ATOMS: atom_id res chain seq x y z
N MET A 1 -49.12 6.69 -50.82
CA MET A 1 -48.27 6.73 -49.63
C MET A 1 -46.98 7.44 -50.00
N PRO A 2 -46.67 8.62 -49.45
CA PRO A 2 -45.39 9.30 -49.70
C PRO A 2 -44.26 8.61 -48.89
N PRO A 3 -43.00 8.60 -49.38
CA PRO A 3 -41.89 8.00 -48.67
C PRO A 3 -41.53 8.81 -47.43
N ALA A 4 -41.13 8.11 -46.37
CA ALA A 4 -40.68 8.71 -45.13
C ALA A 4 -39.35 9.50 -45.29
N PRO A 5 -39.18 10.61 -44.58
CA PRO A 5 -37.94 11.38 -44.67
C PRO A 5 -36.76 10.62 -44.07
N ALA A 6 -35.63 10.63 -44.82
CA ALA A 6 -34.38 10.08 -44.36
C ALA A 6 -33.90 10.83 -43.08
N SER A 7 -33.69 10.10 -42.05
CA SER A 7 -33.11 10.61 -40.79
C SER A 7 -31.60 10.88 -41.06
N ASP A 8 -31.24 12.14 -41.19
CA ASP A 8 -29.86 12.61 -41.17
C ASP A 8 -29.22 12.22 -39.85
N GLN A 9 -28.49 11.12 -39.85
CA GLN A 9 -27.53 10.79 -38.82
C GLN A 9 -26.36 11.78 -38.89
N VAL A 10 -26.46 12.90 -38.20
CA VAL A 10 -25.34 13.74 -37.85
C VAL A 10 -24.45 12.97 -36.87
N SER A 11 -23.63 12.09 -37.42
CA SER A 11 -22.49 11.48 -36.72
C SER A 11 -21.43 12.56 -36.51
N GLY A 12 -21.61 13.36 -35.46
CA GLY A 12 -20.60 14.26 -34.92
C GLY A 12 -19.38 13.45 -34.47
N ALA A 13 -18.50 13.10 -35.39
CA ALA A 13 -17.17 12.61 -35.10
C ALA A 13 -16.42 13.71 -34.34
N VAL A 14 -16.52 13.70 -33.02
CA VAL A 14 -15.56 14.41 -32.18
C VAL A 14 -14.20 13.87 -32.54
N GLY A 15 -13.42 14.69 -33.26
CA GLY A 15 -12.12 14.34 -33.77
C GLY A 15 -11.24 13.70 -32.70
N ALA A 16 -11.15 12.38 -32.74
CA ALA A 16 -10.25 11.63 -31.89
C ALA A 16 -8.83 12.12 -32.22
N ALA A 17 -8.26 12.92 -31.33
CA ALA A 17 -6.88 13.35 -31.44
C ALA A 17 -6.01 12.11 -31.70
N ARG A 18 -5.28 12.12 -32.82
CA ARG A 18 -4.36 11.02 -33.16
C ARG A 18 -3.47 10.74 -31.99
N PRO A 19 -3.29 9.47 -31.60
CA PRO A 19 -2.39 9.14 -30.51
C PRO A 19 -1.01 9.74 -30.81
N PRO A 20 -0.33 10.32 -29.81
CA PRO A 20 1.00 10.89 -30.02
C PRO A 20 1.91 9.82 -30.62
N SER A 21 2.75 10.23 -31.60
CA SER A 21 3.75 9.35 -32.17
C SER A 21 4.56 8.68 -31.07
N GLY A 22 4.95 7.40 -31.22
CA GLY A 22 5.54 6.60 -30.17
C GLY A 22 6.64 7.31 -29.33
N GLY A 23 7.49 8.12 -29.96
CA GLY A 23 8.52 8.91 -29.30
C GLY A 23 7.97 9.98 -28.34
N ARG A 24 6.89 10.68 -28.69
CA ARG A 24 6.26 11.67 -27.76
C ARG A 24 5.61 11.00 -26.56
N ALA A 25 5.00 9.84 -26.74
CA ALA A 25 4.41 9.10 -25.62
C ALA A 25 5.46 8.64 -24.62
N VAL A 26 6.62 8.16 -25.08
CA VAL A 26 7.76 7.77 -24.26
C VAL A 26 8.33 8.97 -23.50
N LEU A 27 8.48 10.11 -24.17
CA LEU A 27 8.96 11.35 -23.54
C LEU A 27 8.02 11.81 -22.41
N PHE A 28 6.70 11.86 -22.65
CA PHE A 28 5.73 12.26 -21.62
C PHE A 28 5.70 11.29 -20.43
N ALA A 29 5.80 9.99 -20.70
CA ALA A 29 5.90 8.99 -19.62
C ALA A 29 7.18 9.18 -18.80
N GLY A 30 8.32 9.41 -19.44
CA GLY A 30 9.60 9.67 -18.79
C GLY A 30 9.57 10.94 -17.92
N VAL A 31 9.04 12.05 -18.47
CA VAL A 31 8.87 13.31 -17.71
C VAL A 31 7.93 13.11 -16.52
N GLY A 32 6.83 12.40 -16.69
CA GLY A 32 5.88 12.11 -15.59
C GLY A 32 6.51 11.27 -14.49
N LEU A 33 7.27 10.24 -14.84
CA LEU A 33 8.01 9.42 -13.87
C LEU A 33 9.12 10.21 -13.17
N ALA A 34 9.86 11.05 -13.87
CA ALA A 34 10.88 11.91 -13.27
C ALA A 34 10.26 12.92 -12.30
N ALA A 35 9.13 13.54 -12.66
CA ALA A 35 8.39 14.43 -11.77
C ALA A 35 7.89 13.71 -10.51
N LEU A 36 7.36 12.50 -10.65
CA LEU A 36 6.94 11.67 -9.53
C LEU A 36 8.14 11.29 -8.64
N ALA A 37 9.26 10.90 -9.21
CA ALA A 37 10.48 10.57 -8.47
C ALA A 37 11.00 11.79 -7.69
N ALA A 38 11.03 12.98 -8.30
CA ALA A 38 11.41 14.22 -7.64
C ALA A 38 10.44 14.57 -6.50
N TYR A 39 9.14 14.41 -6.71
CA TYR A 39 8.13 14.61 -5.66
C TYR A 39 8.34 13.64 -4.50
N LEU A 40 8.53 12.34 -4.76
CA LEU A 40 8.77 11.34 -3.72
C LEU A 40 10.05 11.64 -2.95
N ALA A 41 11.14 12.00 -3.64
CA ALA A 41 12.40 12.39 -3.00
C ALA A 41 12.23 13.61 -2.08
N TRP A 42 11.40 14.58 -2.48
CA TRP A 42 11.11 15.76 -1.67
C TRP A 42 10.16 15.48 -0.49
N ALA A 43 9.00 14.87 -0.76
CA ALA A 43 7.96 14.66 0.24
C ALA A 43 8.38 13.61 1.29
N TYR A 44 9.12 12.58 0.86
CA TYR A 44 9.55 11.47 1.72
C TYR A 44 11.06 11.51 2.06
N ARG A 45 11.72 12.67 1.93
CA ARG A 45 13.17 12.80 2.22
C ARG A 45 13.56 12.29 3.60
N ALA A 46 12.68 12.40 4.58
CA ALA A 46 12.92 11.90 5.93
C ALA A 46 12.97 10.35 6.00
N ALA A 47 12.30 9.64 5.08
CA ALA A 47 12.33 8.19 5.03
C ALA A 47 13.75 7.64 4.78
N PHE A 48 14.57 8.36 4.00
CA PHE A 48 15.95 7.94 3.70
C PHE A 48 16.89 8.02 4.91
N ALA A 49 16.52 8.79 5.94
CA ALA A 49 17.23 8.84 7.22
C ALA A 49 16.67 7.87 8.26
N HIS A 50 15.66 7.11 7.88
CA HIS A 50 14.96 6.17 8.73
C HIS A 50 15.78 4.90 8.99
N PHE A 51 15.46 4.20 10.11
CA PHE A 51 16.04 2.91 10.44
C PHE A 51 14.94 1.87 10.60
N PHE A 52 15.25 0.60 10.52
CA PHE A 52 14.31 -0.48 10.72
C PHE A 52 13.76 -0.49 12.15
N PHE A 53 12.46 -0.75 12.34
CA PHE A 53 11.87 -0.68 13.69
C PHE A 53 10.69 -1.63 13.94
N ASP A 54 10.04 -2.14 12.90
CA ASP A 54 8.80 -2.90 12.97
C ASP A 54 8.99 -4.30 12.35
N ASP A 55 7.97 -4.86 11.78
CA ASP A 55 7.95 -6.18 11.14
C ASP A 55 9.08 -6.40 10.12
N GLU A 56 9.68 -5.33 9.57
CA GLU A 56 10.84 -5.43 8.68
C GLU A 56 12.02 -6.14 9.32
N LEU A 57 12.22 -5.98 10.62
CA LEU A 57 13.27 -6.70 11.35
C LEU A 57 13.01 -8.20 11.34
N LEU A 58 11.74 -8.62 11.49
CA LEU A 58 11.36 -10.03 11.42
C LEU A 58 11.57 -10.61 10.03
N TYR A 59 11.14 -9.89 8.99
CA TYR A 59 11.34 -10.33 7.60
C TYR A 59 12.83 -10.44 7.24
N LEU A 60 13.64 -9.44 7.64
CA LEU A 60 15.08 -9.43 7.41
C LEU A 60 15.79 -10.55 8.16
N ALA A 61 15.51 -10.74 9.44
CA ALA A 61 16.10 -11.81 10.24
C ALA A 61 15.84 -13.19 9.61
N ARG A 62 14.61 -13.44 9.18
CA ARG A 62 14.25 -14.67 8.47
C ARG A 62 14.94 -14.81 7.12
N ALA A 63 14.99 -13.74 6.35
CA ALA A 63 15.68 -13.74 5.05
C ALA A 63 17.18 -14.05 5.18
N LEU A 64 17.83 -13.56 6.23
CA LEU A 64 19.26 -13.78 6.50
C LEU A 64 19.52 -15.18 7.09
N ALA A 65 18.58 -15.72 7.89
CA ALA A 65 18.71 -17.05 8.48
C ALA A 65 18.65 -18.18 7.43
N HIS A 66 18.05 -17.94 6.27
CA HIS A 66 17.83 -18.97 5.26
C HIS A 66 18.71 -18.77 4.01
N ARG A 67 19.38 -19.83 3.56
CA ARG A 67 20.18 -19.81 2.31
C ARG A 67 19.33 -20.01 1.06
N SER A 68 18.24 -20.74 1.16
CA SER A 68 17.32 -21.06 0.05
C SER A 68 16.05 -20.22 0.14
N PRO A 69 15.48 -19.73 -0.99
CA PRO A 69 14.20 -19.03 -0.99
C PRO A 69 13.00 -19.95 -0.66
N ALA A 70 13.20 -21.27 -0.62
CA ALA A 70 12.11 -22.23 -0.35
C ALA A 70 11.39 -22.00 0.99
N TYR A 71 12.05 -21.38 1.96
CA TYR A 71 11.45 -21.05 3.26
C TYR A 71 10.21 -20.17 3.16
N VAL A 72 10.06 -19.40 2.06
CA VAL A 72 8.93 -18.46 1.88
C VAL A 72 7.56 -19.17 1.87
N PHE A 73 7.53 -20.47 1.56
CA PHE A 73 6.31 -21.27 1.54
C PHE A 73 5.95 -21.89 2.90
N THR A 74 6.88 -21.90 3.85
CA THR A 74 6.71 -22.53 5.18
C THR A 74 6.73 -21.51 6.31
N THR A 75 6.94 -20.24 5.99
CA THR A 75 7.08 -19.19 6.99
C THR A 75 5.91 -18.21 6.89
N PHE A 76 5.26 -17.97 8.03
CA PHE A 76 4.15 -17.04 8.15
C PHE A 76 4.50 -15.96 9.17
N VAL A 77 4.27 -14.69 8.83
CA VAL A 77 4.35 -13.58 9.79
C VAL A 77 2.95 -13.33 10.31
N GLN A 78 2.77 -13.45 11.61
CA GLN A 78 1.46 -13.30 12.27
C GLN A 78 0.35 -14.20 11.67
N GLY A 79 0.74 -15.37 11.14
CA GLY A 79 -0.18 -16.31 10.51
C GLY A 79 -0.57 -16.01 9.06
N PHE A 80 -0.09 -14.92 8.48
CA PHE A 80 -0.41 -14.55 7.09
C PHE A 80 0.51 -15.24 6.09
N PRO A 81 -0.04 -15.95 5.07
CA PRO A 81 0.72 -16.56 3.98
C PRO A 81 1.09 -15.49 2.94
N ARG A 82 2.27 -14.90 3.05
CA ARG A 82 2.76 -13.84 2.16
C ARG A 82 4.09 -14.22 1.50
N PRO A 83 4.17 -15.33 0.73
CA PRO A 83 5.41 -15.83 0.17
C PRO A 83 6.13 -14.82 -0.73
N LEU A 84 5.41 -13.97 -1.48
CA LEU A 84 6.03 -12.95 -2.31
C LEU A 84 6.69 -11.83 -1.50
N VAL A 85 6.15 -11.48 -0.35
CA VAL A 85 6.78 -10.50 0.54
C VAL A 85 8.05 -11.09 1.15
N HIS A 86 8.01 -12.34 1.59
CA HIS A 86 9.22 -13.05 2.03
C HIS A 86 10.27 -13.15 0.93
N LEU A 87 9.87 -13.41 -0.32
CA LEU A 87 10.77 -13.45 -1.47
C LEU A 87 11.38 -12.07 -1.75
N TYR A 88 10.59 -10.99 -1.64
CA TYR A 88 11.08 -9.62 -1.74
C TYR A 88 12.18 -9.36 -0.69
N PHE A 89 11.93 -9.68 0.58
CA PHE A 89 12.94 -9.48 1.63
C PHE A 89 14.15 -10.40 1.46
N PHE A 90 13.96 -11.63 0.96
CA PHE A 90 15.05 -12.53 0.64
C PHE A 90 16.00 -11.97 -0.43
N ALA A 91 15.44 -11.42 -1.50
CA ALA A 91 16.21 -10.78 -2.56
C ALA A 91 16.82 -9.46 -2.08
N ALA A 92 16.04 -8.61 -1.40
CA ALA A 92 16.46 -7.33 -0.91
C ALA A 92 17.61 -7.44 0.13
N ALA A 93 17.55 -8.43 1.04
CA ALA A 93 18.61 -8.66 2.02
C ALA A 93 19.97 -8.99 1.36
N ARG A 94 19.95 -9.64 0.19
CA ARG A 94 21.17 -9.98 -0.57
C ARG A 94 21.69 -8.85 -1.45
N LEU A 95 20.78 -7.97 -1.90
CA LEU A 95 21.13 -6.84 -2.77
C LEU A 95 21.49 -5.59 -1.98
N PHE A 96 20.89 -5.42 -0.82
CA PHE A 96 20.92 -4.17 -0.06
C PHE A 96 21.59 -4.31 1.31
N ASP A 97 21.89 -5.54 1.73
CA ASP A 97 22.30 -5.84 3.09
C ASP A 97 21.33 -5.25 4.12
N ALA A 98 21.77 -4.89 5.30
CA ALA A 98 20.98 -4.19 6.31
C ALA A 98 21.13 -2.64 6.19
N VAL A 99 21.09 -2.09 4.96
CA VAL A 99 21.17 -0.64 4.70
C VAL A 99 19.77 -0.07 4.47
N PRO A 100 19.12 0.57 5.46
CA PRO A 100 17.70 0.95 5.40
C PRO A 100 17.37 1.83 4.20
N ALA A 101 18.19 2.84 3.87
CA ALA A 101 17.94 3.78 2.77
C ALA A 101 17.68 3.08 1.42
N ARG A 102 18.33 1.92 1.16
CA ARG A 102 18.13 1.14 -0.07
C ARG A 102 16.73 0.52 -0.14
N TYR A 103 16.19 0.09 1.01
CA TYR A 103 14.82 -0.45 1.10
C TYR A 103 13.77 0.64 0.87
N TYR A 104 13.98 1.85 1.41
CA TYR A 104 13.11 3.00 1.15
C TYR A 104 13.16 3.42 -0.33
N ALA A 105 14.35 3.42 -0.95
CA ALA A 105 14.48 3.66 -2.38
C ALA A 105 13.74 2.61 -3.22
N ALA A 106 13.87 1.33 -2.87
CA ALA A 106 13.13 0.25 -3.52
C ALA A 106 11.61 0.40 -3.32
N GLY A 107 11.14 0.78 -2.13
CA GLY A 107 9.75 1.10 -1.86
C GLY A 107 9.22 2.24 -2.75
N ALA A 108 9.98 3.34 -2.88
CA ALA A 108 9.63 4.44 -3.76
C ALA A 108 9.55 4.02 -5.24
N ALA A 109 10.48 3.16 -5.69
CA ALA A 109 10.46 2.60 -7.05
C ALA A 109 9.26 1.69 -7.28
N LEU A 110 8.91 0.82 -6.32
CA LEU A 110 7.71 -0.01 -6.37
C LEU A 110 6.44 0.85 -6.39
N PHE A 111 6.38 1.93 -5.61
CA PHE A 111 5.25 2.85 -5.63
C PHE A 111 5.10 3.51 -7.02
N ALA A 112 6.19 4.00 -7.60
CA ALA A 112 6.16 4.57 -8.95
C ALA A 112 5.70 3.54 -10.01
N ALA A 113 6.13 2.28 -9.88
CA ALA A 113 5.66 1.19 -10.74
C ALA A 113 4.16 0.93 -10.57
N ASN A 114 3.63 0.97 -9.35
CA ASN A 114 2.19 0.86 -9.09
C ASN A 114 1.41 1.99 -9.75
N VAL A 115 1.88 3.24 -9.64
CA VAL A 115 1.26 4.39 -10.31
C VAL A 115 1.27 4.21 -11.84
N ALA A 116 2.38 3.74 -12.41
CA ALA A 116 2.47 3.49 -13.85
C ALA A 116 1.50 2.40 -14.32
N LEU A 117 1.38 1.29 -13.59
CA LEU A 117 0.42 0.23 -13.88
C LEU A 117 -1.02 0.72 -13.71
N PHE A 118 -1.29 1.51 -12.68
CA PHE A 118 -2.60 2.14 -12.51
C PHE A 118 -2.95 3.04 -13.71
N VAL A 119 -2.04 3.87 -14.18
CA VAL A 119 -2.25 4.70 -15.38
C VAL A 119 -2.60 3.83 -16.60
N ALA A 120 -1.92 2.70 -16.77
CA ALA A 120 -2.23 1.76 -17.85
C ALA A 120 -3.63 1.14 -17.72
N ALA A 121 -4.06 0.79 -16.49
CA ALA A 121 -5.40 0.29 -16.20
C ALA A 121 -6.46 1.40 -16.40
N ALA A 122 -6.21 2.60 -15.87
CA ALA A 122 -7.12 3.75 -15.92
C ALA A 122 -7.33 4.29 -17.35
N ARG A 123 -6.36 4.11 -18.24
CA ARG A 123 -6.46 4.53 -19.65
C ARG A 123 -7.73 4.01 -20.32
N ARG A 124 -8.06 2.75 -20.11
CA ARG A 124 -9.25 2.13 -20.71
C ARG A 124 -10.54 2.63 -20.06
N ILE A 125 -10.48 2.87 -18.75
CA ILE A 125 -11.62 3.35 -17.97
C ILE A 125 -11.95 4.80 -18.33
N LEU A 126 -10.93 5.66 -18.43
CA LEU A 126 -11.09 7.10 -18.70
C LEU A 126 -11.09 7.47 -20.19
N GLY A 127 -10.93 6.48 -21.10
CA GLY A 127 -11.01 6.69 -22.54
C GLY A 127 -9.77 7.36 -23.15
N GLY A 128 -8.62 7.37 -22.48
CA GLY A 128 -7.39 7.93 -23.05
C GLY A 128 -6.26 8.17 -22.06
N TRP A 129 -5.05 8.37 -22.60
CA TRP A 129 -3.84 8.62 -21.83
C TRP A 129 -3.86 9.90 -20.98
N PRO A 130 -4.37 11.04 -21.49
CA PRO A 130 -4.28 12.28 -20.74
C PRO A 130 -4.97 12.21 -19.37
N TRP A 131 -6.21 11.75 -19.34
CA TRP A 131 -6.97 11.65 -18.08
C TRP A 131 -6.48 10.51 -17.19
N ALA A 132 -5.95 9.45 -17.78
CA ALA A 132 -5.27 8.40 -17.02
C ALA A 132 -3.99 8.93 -16.36
N ALA A 133 -3.21 9.75 -17.06
CA ALA A 133 -2.04 10.41 -16.49
C ALA A 133 -2.42 11.39 -15.35
N ALA A 134 -3.52 12.14 -15.53
CA ALA A 134 -4.06 12.99 -14.46
C ALA A 134 -4.46 12.16 -13.21
N ALA A 135 -5.13 11.01 -13.41
CA ALA A 135 -5.43 10.11 -12.32
C ALA A 135 -4.16 9.56 -11.65
N GLY A 136 -3.16 9.18 -12.46
CA GLY A 136 -1.85 8.74 -11.94
C GLY A 136 -1.13 9.84 -11.15
N ALA A 137 -1.16 11.08 -11.62
CA ALA A 137 -0.59 12.21 -10.91
C ALA A 137 -1.28 12.45 -9.56
N VAL A 138 -2.63 12.40 -9.53
CA VAL A 138 -3.39 12.48 -8.26
C VAL A 138 -3.00 11.35 -7.31
N ALA A 139 -2.96 10.09 -7.80
CA ALA A 139 -2.57 8.94 -6.98
C ALA A 139 -1.13 9.06 -6.46
N GLY A 140 -0.22 9.52 -7.31
CA GLY A 140 1.21 9.69 -7.00
C GLY A 140 1.49 10.74 -5.93
N VAL A 141 0.65 11.79 -5.84
CA VAL A 141 0.80 12.85 -4.84
C VAL A 141 -0.19 12.71 -3.68
N ALA A 142 -1.03 11.67 -3.66
CA ALA A 142 -2.01 11.45 -2.61
C ALA A 142 -1.33 11.23 -1.25
N PHE A 143 -1.99 11.72 -0.21
CA PHE A 143 -1.51 11.60 1.17
C PHE A 143 -1.60 10.17 1.72
N PHE A 144 -2.63 9.44 1.35
CA PHE A 144 -3.01 8.17 1.98
C PHE A 144 -1.91 7.09 2.05
N PRO A 145 -1.03 6.93 1.04
CA PRO A 145 0.00 5.90 1.12
C PRO A 145 1.24 6.27 1.96
N TYR A 146 1.19 7.33 2.77
CA TYR A 146 2.40 7.79 3.47
C TYR A 146 3.05 6.73 4.35
N GLU A 147 2.26 5.89 5.04
CA GLU A 147 2.79 4.81 5.85
C GLU A 147 3.50 3.75 5.00
N THR A 148 3.00 3.45 3.79
CA THR A 148 3.62 2.46 2.88
C THR A 148 5.02 2.86 2.43
N LEU A 149 5.37 4.14 2.56
CA LEU A 149 6.70 4.66 2.21
C LEU A 149 7.56 5.00 3.43
N TYR A 150 6.98 5.02 4.64
CA TYR A 150 7.72 5.19 5.90
C TYR A 150 7.95 3.87 6.66
N ASN A 151 7.21 2.83 6.38
CA ASN A 151 7.35 1.50 6.99
C ASN A 151 7.68 0.49 5.89
N VAL A 152 8.88 -0.09 5.92
CA VAL A 152 9.37 -0.98 4.85
C VAL A 152 8.53 -2.26 4.76
N ALA A 153 8.14 -2.85 5.90
CA ALA A 153 7.34 -4.08 5.89
C ALA A 153 5.92 -3.83 5.40
N ALA A 154 5.27 -2.78 5.93
CA ALA A 154 3.95 -2.37 5.47
C ALA A 154 3.98 -2.00 3.98
N GLY A 155 5.01 -1.25 3.56
CA GLY A 155 5.24 -0.88 2.18
C GLY A 155 5.42 -2.09 1.27
N ALA A 156 6.28 -3.02 1.62
CA ALA A 156 6.51 -4.21 0.81
C ALA A 156 5.21 -5.01 0.60
N THR A 157 4.40 -5.19 1.64
CA THR A 157 3.12 -5.92 1.51
C THR A 157 2.15 -5.22 0.58
N GLU A 158 1.95 -3.90 0.72
CA GLU A 158 1.02 -3.13 -0.11
C GLU A 158 1.51 -2.97 -1.55
N LEU A 159 2.81 -2.64 -1.71
CA LEU A 159 3.37 -2.29 -3.01
C LEU A 159 3.56 -3.52 -3.90
N VAL A 160 3.98 -4.65 -3.34
CA VAL A 160 4.07 -5.92 -4.10
C VAL A 160 2.67 -6.41 -4.46
N CYS A 161 1.72 -6.35 -3.53
CA CYS A 161 0.31 -6.67 -3.83
C CYS A 161 -0.23 -5.77 -4.94
N GLY A 162 -0.02 -4.46 -4.86
CA GLY A 162 -0.50 -3.49 -5.83
C GLY A 162 0.02 -3.73 -7.25
N LEU A 163 1.28 -4.16 -7.43
CA LEU A 163 1.82 -4.53 -8.74
C LEU A 163 0.95 -5.60 -9.41
N PHE A 164 0.66 -6.68 -8.70
CA PHE A 164 -0.13 -7.80 -9.24
C PHE A 164 -1.62 -7.48 -9.26
N PHE A 165 -2.10 -6.61 -8.37
CA PHE A 165 -3.45 -6.08 -8.38
C PHE A 165 -3.74 -5.34 -9.70
N PHE A 166 -2.91 -4.36 -10.05
CA PHE A 166 -3.08 -3.62 -11.30
C PHE A 166 -2.79 -4.47 -12.53
N ALA A 167 -1.81 -5.39 -12.47
CA ALA A 167 -1.56 -6.35 -13.53
C ALA A 167 -2.79 -7.22 -13.79
N THR A 168 -3.47 -7.69 -12.75
CA THR A 168 -4.72 -8.47 -12.87
C THR A 168 -5.80 -7.67 -13.59
N VAL A 169 -6.01 -6.39 -13.21
CA VAL A 169 -6.98 -5.51 -13.86
C VAL A 169 -6.63 -5.33 -15.35
N ILE A 170 -5.35 -5.04 -15.68
CA ILE A 170 -4.89 -4.86 -17.05
C ILE A 170 -5.07 -6.14 -17.88
N PHE A 171 -4.68 -7.29 -17.34
CA PHE A 171 -4.81 -8.56 -18.04
C PHE A 171 -6.27 -8.95 -18.22
N TYR A 172 -7.15 -8.68 -17.25
CA TYR A 172 -8.59 -8.88 -17.39
C TYR A 172 -9.16 -7.99 -18.49
N GLN A 173 -8.81 -6.72 -18.54
CA GLN A 173 -9.21 -5.81 -19.63
C GLN A 173 -8.77 -6.33 -21.01
N ARG A 174 -7.52 -6.84 -21.11
CA ARG A 174 -7.01 -7.44 -22.37
C ARG A 174 -7.70 -8.77 -22.69
N TYR A 175 -8.04 -9.56 -21.70
CA TYR A 175 -8.81 -10.78 -21.87
C TYR A 175 -10.21 -10.48 -22.42
N ARG A 176 -10.89 -9.46 -21.92
CA ARG A 176 -12.21 -9.03 -22.42
C ARG A 176 -12.16 -8.51 -23.86
N GLU A 177 -11.10 -7.87 -24.28
CA GLU A 177 -10.91 -7.43 -25.68
C GLU A 177 -10.78 -8.63 -26.64
N ARG A 178 -9.98 -9.60 -26.25
CA ARG A 178 -9.68 -10.80 -27.07
C ARG A 178 -9.57 -12.02 -26.13
N PRO A 179 -10.67 -12.71 -25.87
CA PRO A 179 -10.68 -13.90 -25.02
C PRO A 179 -9.78 -14.99 -25.59
N GLY A 180 -9.08 -15.69 -24.67
CA GLY A 180 -8.23 -16.82 -25.03
C GLY A 180 -7.57 -17.43 -23.77
N PRO A 181 -7.20 -18.73 -23.81
CA PRO A 181 -6.69 -19.44 -22.65
C PRO A 181 -5.41 -18.82 -22.07
N GLY A 182 -4.47 -18.41 -22.91
CA GLY A 182 -3.23 -17.77 -22.47
C GLY A 182 -3.46 -16.46 -21.74
N ARG A 183 -4.44 -15.63 -22.20
CA ARG A 183 -4.79 -14.40 -21.49
C ARG A 183 -5.53 -14.68 -20.20
N LEU A 184 -6.38 -15.69 -20.13
CA LEU A 184 -7.01 -16.12 -18.91
C LEU A 184 -5.97 -16.62 -17.91
N ALA A 185 -4.97 -17.37 -18.36
CA ALA A 185 -3.85 -17.82 -17.52
C ALA A 185 -3.06 -16.62 -16.94
N LEU A 186 -2.85 -15.54 -17.72
CA LEU A 186 -2.22 -14.30 -17.21
C LEU A 186 -3.06 -13.63 -16.13
N VAL A 187 -4.40 -13.57 -16.30
CA VAL A 187 -5.31 -13.04 -15.27
C VAL A 187 -5.22 -13.86 -14.00
N ALA A 188 -5.36 -15.19 -14.13
CA ALA A 188 -5.34 -16.11 -13.00
C ALA A 188 -3.98 -16.11 -12.28
N GLY A 189 -2.87 -16.09 -13.04
CA GLY A 189 -1.52 -16.02 -12.49
C GLY A 189 -1.27 -14.70 -11.73
N ALA A 190 -1.67 -13.57 -12.30
CA ALA A 190 -1.53 -12.28 -11.62
C ALA A 190 -2.40 -12.19 -10.35
N LEU A 191 -3.63 -12.73 -10.38
CA LEU A 191 -4.49 -12.83 -9.21
C LEU A 191 -3.88 -13.70 -8.12
N ALA A 192 -3.35 -14.88 -8.47
CA ALA A 192 -2.68 -15.77 -7.53
C ALA A 192 -1.45 -15.09 -6.89
N LEU A 193 -0.66 -14.35 -7.69
CA LEU A 193 0.48 -13.59 -7.18
C LEU A 193 0.05 -12.43 -6.28
N ALA A 194 -1.08 -11.76 -6.57
CA ALA A 194 -1.63 -10.74 -5.69
C ALA A 194 -2.03 -11.34 -4.33
N TYR A 195 -2.68 -12.51 -4.30
CA TYR A 195 -2.99 -13.25 -3.07
C TYR A 195 -1.74 -13.68 -2.31
N ALA A 196 -0.71 -14.14 -3.03
CA ALA A 196 0.58 -14.51 -2.44
C ALA A 196 1.34 -13.32 -1.83
N ALA A 197 0.91 -12.09 -2.11
CA ALA A 197 1.47 -10.87 -1.52
C ALA A 197 0.67 -10.39 -0.31
N LYS A 198 -0.68 -10.30 -0.43
CA LYS A 198 -1.50 -9.76 0.65
C LYS A 198 -2.99 -10.09 0.50
N GLU A 199 -3.66 -10.26 1.65
CA GLU A 199 -5.11 -10.52 1.77
C GLU A 199 -5.99 -9.39 1.21
N SER A 200 -5.49 -8.15 1.11
CA SER A 200 -6.23 -7.04 0.46
C SER A 200 -6.57 -7.31 -1.01
N ALA A 201 -5.85 -8.22 -1.65
CA ALA A 201 -6.15 -8.69 -3.00
C ALA A 201 -7.50 -9.43 -3.11
N LEU A 202 -8.12 -9.86 -2.00
CA LEU A 202 -9.49 -10.41 -2.00
C LEU A 202 -10.51 -9.45 -2.60
N SER A 203 -10.23 -8.15 -2.58
CA SER A 203 -11.04 -7.13 -3.24
C SER A 203 -11.02 -7.20 -4.77
N LEU A 204 -10.05 -7.92 -5.39
CA LEU A 204 -9.93 -8.00 -6.85
C LEU A 204 -11.13 -8.65 -7.51
N LEU A 205 -11.56 -9.82 -7.04
CA LEU A 205 -12.68 -10.51 -7.67
C LEU A 205 -13.95 -9.65 -7.67
N PRO A 206 -14.44 -9.10 -6.55
CA PRO A 206 -15.58 -8.21 -6.56
C PRO A 206 -15.35 -6.94 -7.38
N LEU A 207 -14.12 -6.39 -7.42
CA LEU A 207 -13.81 -5.24 -8.26
C LEU A 207 -13.92 -5.56 -9.75
N LEU A 208 -13.46 -6.74 -10.19
CA LEU A 208 -13.63 -7.19 -11.58
C LEU A 208 -15.10 -7.41 -11.93
N VAL A 209 -15.93 -7.89 -10.97
CA VAL A 209 -17.39 -7.97 -11.16
C VAL A 209 -17.98 -6.56 -11.37
N VAL A 210 -17.64 -5.61 -10.51
CA VAL A 210 -18.08 -4.21 -10.66
C VAL A 210 -17.60 -3.61 -11.99
N TYR A 211 -16.36 -3.93 -12.41
CA TYR A 211 -15.84 -3.50 -13.72
C TYR A 211 -16.72 -4.04 -14.86
N GLU A 212 -17.06 -5.32 -14.83
CA GLU A 212 -17.90 -5.95 -15.86
C GLU A 212 -19.31 -5.37 -15.88
N LEU A 213 -19.91 -5.15 -14.72
CA LEU A 213 -21.25 -4.53 -14.61
C LEU A 213 -21.25 -3.07 -15.12
N THR A 214 -20.11 -2.37 -14.97
CA THR A 214 -20.01 -0.95 -15.36
C THR A 214 -19.60 -0.75 -16.81
N PHE A 215 -18.66 -1.56 -17.30
CA PHE A 215 -18.01 -1.38 -18.61
C PHE A 215 -18.18 -2.56 -19.56
N GLY A 216 -18.82 -3.65 -19.10
CA GLY A 216 -19.09 -4.81 -19.96
C GLY A 216 -19.93 -4.42 -21.18
N GLU A 217 -19.56 -4.92 -22.35
CA GLU A 217 -20.26 -4.64 -23.59
C GLU A 217 -21.56 -5.46 -23.64
N LYS A 218 -22.67 -4.75 -23.87
CA LYS A 218 -23.99 -5.40 -24.07
C LYS A 218 -23.92 -6.32 -25.28
N GLY A 219 -24.39 -7.55 -25.13
CA GLY A 219 -24.38 -8.55 -26.21
C GLY A 219 -23.12 -9.42 -26.29
N LYS A 220 -22.03 -9.07 -25.64
CA LYS A 220 -20.91 -10.03 -25.49
C LYS A 220 -21.26 -11.10 -24.44
N PRO A 221 -20.94 -12.37 -24.73
CA PRO A 221 -21.18 -13.45 -23.77
C PRO A 221 -20.40 -13.21 -22.47
N GLN A 222 -21.06 -13.50 -21.36
CA GLN A 222 -20.40 -13.44 -20.07
C GLN A 222 -19.32 -14.51 -19.96
N PRO A 223 -18.14 -14.18 -19.45
CA PRO A 223 -17.00 -15.09 -19.38
C PRO A 223 -17.12 -16.07 -18.21
N TRP A 224 -18.18 -16.88 -18.13
CA TRP A 224 -18.47 -17.77 -17.01
C TRP A 224 -17.31 -18.69 -16.63
N ARG A 225 -16.56 -19.19 -17.65
CA ARG A 225 -15.37 -20.03 -17.39
C ARG A 225 -14.28 -19.24 -16.67
N ALA A 226 -14.09 -17.97 -17.03
CA ALA A 226 -13.14 -17.11 -16.32
C ALA A 226 -13.62 -16.85 -14.90
N TRP A 227 -14.90 -16.53 -14.71
CA TRP A 227 -15.48 -16.31 -13.38
C TRP A 227 -15.37 -17.55 -12.50
N GLY A 228 -15.65 -18.75 -13.04
CA GLY A 228 -15.49 -20.01 -12.31
C GLY A 228 -14.04 -20.24 -11.85
N LEU A 229 -13.04 -20.01 -12.71
CA LEU A 229 -11.63 -20.13 -12.36
C LEU A 229 -11.21 -19.11 -11.30
N LEU A 230 -11.54 -17.82 -11.50
CA LEU A 230 -11.16 -16.76 -10.57
C LEU A 230 -11.84 -16.94 -9.20
N ALA A 231 -13.10 -17.36 -9.18
CA ALA A 231 -13.83 -17.69 -7.96
C ALA A 231 -13.21 -18.89 -7.23
N ALA A 232 -12.83 -19.94 -7.96
CA ALA A 232 -12.17 -21.11 -7.37
C ALA A 232 -10.82 -20.75 -6.74
N LEU A 233 -10.00 -19.93 -7.42
CA LEU A 233 -8.74 -19.42 -6.85
C LEU A 233 -8.97 -18.57 -5.61
N THR A 234 -10.00 -17.69 -5.64
CA THR A 234 -10.36 -16.88 -4.48
C THR A 234 -10.83 -17.73 -3.31
N ALA A 235 -11.68 -18.72 -3.57
CA ALA A 235 -12.19 -19.64 -2.55
C ALA A 235 -11.06 -20.47 -1.92
N ALA A 236 -10.11 -20.97 -2.74
CA ALA A 236 -8.93 -21.69 -2.25
C ALA A 236 -8.07 -20.83 -1.35
N TYR A 237 -7.83 -19.55 -1.73
CA TYR A 237 -7.09 -18.61 -0.90
C TYR A 237 -7.83 -18.29 0.41
N VAL A 238 -9.13 -18.03 0.35
CA VAL A 238 -9.95 -17.78 1.56
C VAL A 238 -9.93 -18.99 2.49
N ALA A 239 -10.04 -20.22 1.95
CA ALA A 239 -9.96 -21.43 2.75
C ALA A 239 -8.60 -21.57 3.45
N LEU A 240 -7.51 -21.25 2.75
CA LEU A 240 -6.16 -21.21 3.34
C LEU A 240 -6.06 -20.16 4.46
N GLU A 241 -6.53 -18.93 4.24
CA GLU A 241 -6.54 -17.88 5.26
C GLU A 241 -7.36 -18.27 6.49
N VAL A 242 -8.57 -18.79 6.28
CA VAL A 242 -9.43 -19.25 7.37
C VAL A 242 -8.74 -20.34 8.17
N TYR A 243 -8.13 -21.30 7.49
CA TYR A 243 -7.38 -22.38 8.14
C TYR A 243 -6.25 -21.85 9.02
N LEU A 244 -5.39 -20.99 8.45
CA LEU A 244 -4.19 -20.46 9.15
C LEU A 244 -4.54 -19.48 10.26
N GLN A 245 -5.60 -18.66 10.09
CA GLN A 245 -5.93 -17.61 11.02
C GLN A 245 -6.86 -18.05 12.16
N PHE A 246 -7.67 -19.08 11.96
CA PHE A 246 -8.73 -19.44 12.90
C PHE A 246 -8.75 -20.91 13.32
N ILE A 247 -8.31 -21.82 12.45
CA ILE A 247 -8.45 -23.27 12.68
C ILE A 247 -7.15 -23.86 13.25
N LEU A 248 -5.99 -23.44 12.73
CA LEU A 248 -4.70 -23.96 13.17
C LEU A 248 -4.51 -23.77 14.67
N PRO A 249 -4.06 -24.81 15.43
CA PRO A 249 -3.74 -24.66 16.86
C PRO A 249 -2.72 -23.54 17.08
N GLY A 250 -3.04 -22.62 17.98
CA GLY A 250 -2.19 -21.44 18.23
C GLY A 250 -2.31 -20.31 17.21
N ALA A 251 -3.36 -20.33 16.38
CA ALA A 251 -3.64 -19.28 15.39
C ALA A 251 -3.57 -17.89 16.05
N PRO A 252 -2.69 -16.98 15.55
CA PRO A 252 -2.36 -15.75 16.27
C PRO A 252 -3.51 -14.72 16.26
N ASN A 253 -4.46 -14.87 15.36
CA ASN A 253 -5.54 -13.90 15.17
C ASN A 253 -6.91 -14.40 15.65
N ARG A 254 -6.94 -15.54 16.33
CA ARG A 254 -8.17 -16.07 16.95
C ARG A 254 -8.70 -15.05 17.97
N GLY A 255 -9.74 -14.29 17.60
CA GLY A 255 -10.33 -13.21 18.42
C GLY A 255 -9.98 -11.78 17.99
N ARG A 256 -9.05 -11.57 17.05
CA ARG A 256 -8.77 -10.23 16.49
C ARG A 256 -9.70 -9.83 15.37
N TYR A 257 -10.23 -10.80 14.63
CA TYR A 257 -11.22 -10.59 13.58
C TYR A 257 -12.60 -10.92 14.14
N MET A 258 -13.35 -9.91 14.50
CA MET A 258 -14.72 -10.07 14.98
C MET A 258 -15.63 -9.11 14.23
N LEU A 259 -16.78 -9.60 13.81
CA LEU A 259 -17.89 -8.74 13.42
C LEU A 259 -18.35 -8.00 14.67
N GLY A 260 -17.87 -6.80 14.84
CA GLY A 260 -18.24 -5.92 15.94
C GLY A 260 -18.92 -4.64 15.42
N PRO A 261 -19.53 -3.85 16.27
CA PRO A 261 -20.18 -2.59 15.90
C PRO A 261 -19.21 -1.58 15.24
N LEU A 262 -17.91 -1.71 15.51
CA LEU A 262 -16.86 -0.88 14.90
C LEU A 262 -16.57 -1.24 13.44
N ALA A 263 -16.92 -2.44 12.98
CA ALA A 263 -16.62 -2.89 11.62
C ALA A 263 -17.24 -1.98 10.55
N GLY A 264 -18.54 -1.74 10.65
CA GLY A 264 -19.25 -0.82 9.73
C GLY A 264 -18.79 0.62 9.88
N LEU A 265 -18.54 1.06 11.11
CA LEU A 265 -18.05 2.42 11.39
C LEU A 265 -16.66 2.65 10.78
N ASN A 266 -15.74 1.71 10.89
CA ASN A 266 -14.41 1.78 10.25
C ASN A 266 -14.52 1.92 8.73
N TRP A 267 -15.40 1.13 8.11
CA TRP A 267 -15.60 1.20 6.66
C TRP A 267 -16.18 2.54 6.21
N ILE A 268 -17.19 3.05 6.93
CA ILE A 268 -17.81 4.34 6.66
C ILE A 268 -16.78 5.46 6.88
N THR A 269 -16.10 5.50 8.02
CA THR A 269 -15.14 6.55 8.36
C THR A 269 -13.96 6.56 7.40
N ALA A 270 -13.43 5.39 7.00
CA ALA A 270 -12.37 5.30 6.01
C ALA A 270 -12.83 5.80 4.64
N THR A 271 -14.04 5.41 4.19
CA THR A 271 -14.62 5.90 2.93
C THR A 271 -14.82 7.42 2.96
N LEU A 272 -15.41 7.94 4.01
CA LEU A 272 -15.63 9.39 4.17
C LEU A 272 -14.30 10.16 4.24
N THR A 273 -13.29 9.61 4.91
CA THR A 273 -11.96 10.21 4.99
C THR A 273 -11.31 10.30 3.60
N ILE A 274 -11.39 9.26 2.80
CA ILE A 274 -10.86 9.28 1.42
C ILE A 274 -11.61 10.32 0.58
N LEU A 275 -12.92 10.34 0.65
CA LEU A 275 -13.75 11.29 -0.10
C LEU A 275 -13.52 12.75 0.32
N ALA A 276 -13.25 12.98 1.60
CA ALA A 276 -13.02 14.30 2.16
C ALA A 276 -11.57 14.78 2.05
N ALA A 277 -10.61 13.89 1.93
CA ALA A 277 -9.19 14.21 1.99
C ALA A 277 -8.57 14.54 0.62
N ALA A 278 -9.38 14.94 -0.35
CA ALA A 278 -8.85 15.56 -1.58
C ALA A 278 -7.89 16.70 -1.25
N PHE A 279 -8.21 17.48 -0.20
CA PHE A 279 -7.31 18.47 0.35
C PHE A 279 -7.02 18.08 1.80
N PRO A 280 -5.74 18.03 2.20
CA PRO A 280 -5.40 17.67 3.56
C PRO A 280 -6.19 18.61 4.49
N PRO A 281 -6.91 18.08 5.46
CA PRO A 281 -7.38 18.92 6.53
C PRO A 281 -6.12 19.57 7.09
N GLY A 282 -6.05 20.89 7.09
CA GLY A 282 -5.06 21.59 7.91
C GLY A 282 -5.09 20.96 9.28
N ALA A 283 -4.07 21.08 10.11
CA ALA A 283 -3.83 20.39 11.37
C ALA A 283 -5.00 20.33 12.39
N GLY A 284 -6.21 20.55 11.95
CA GLY A 284 -7.48 20.40 12.66
C GLY A 284 -8.26 19.25 12.09
N ALA A 285 -8.91 18.51 12.97
CA ALA A 285 -9.83 17.43 12.66
C ALA A 285 -10.77 17.76 11.50
N LEU A 286 -11.19 16.74 10.77
CA LEU A 286 -12.24 16.83 9.76
C LEU A 286 -13.50 17.40 10.45
N THR A 287 -13.70 18.72 10.34
CA THR A 287 -14.89 19.30 10.94
C THR A 287 -16.13 18.81 10.19
N PRO A 288 -17.26 18.58 10.86
CA PRO A 288 -18.51 18.18 10.20
C PRO A 288 -18.86 19.08 9.01
N LEU A 289 -18.59 20.39 9.10
CA LEU A 289 -18.84 21.34 8.01
C LEU A 289 -17.96 21.07 6.78
N LYS A 290 -16.68 20.76 6.95
CA LYS A 290 -15.77 20.38 5.84
C LYS A 290 -16.23 19.08 5.20
N LEU A 291 -16.60 18.09 6.00
CA LEU A 291 -17.11 16.83 5.51
C LEU A 291 -18.41 17.04 4.69
N LEU A 292 -19.36 17.78 5.21
CA LEU A 292 -20.61 18.11 4.51
C LEU A 292 -20.33 18.85 3.20
N GLY A 293 -19.39 19.81 3.18
CA GLY A 293 -18.99 20.52 1.97
C GLY A 293 -18.44 19.58 0.90
N TRP A 294 -17.59 18.63 1.28
CA TRP A 294 -17.06 17.61 0.36
C TRP A 294 -18.14 16.65 -0.15
N LEU A 295 -19.01 16.17 0.73
CA LEU A 295 -20.10 15.28 0.32
C LEU A 295 -21.06 16.01 -0.62
N ALA A 296 -21.36 17.29 -0.36
CA ALA A 296 -22.16 18.12 -1.24
C ALA A 296 -21.49 18.32 -2.61
N ALA A 297 -20.17 18.57 -2.64
CA ALA A 297 -19.41 18.70 -3.89
C ALA A 297 -19.45 17.40 -4.72
N TRP A 298 -19.25 16.23 -4.09
CA TRP A 298 -19.37 14.93 -4.76
C TRP A 298 -20.81 14.67 -5.23
N ALA A 299 -21.80 14.92 -4.39
CA ALA A 299 -23.21 14.79 -4.77
C ALA A 299 -23.54 15.67 -5.99
N ALA A 300 -23.09 16.92 -5.98
CA ALA A 300 -23.23 17.83 -7.11
C ALA A 300 -22.54 17.28 -8.37
N ALA A 301 -21.31 16.76 -8.25
CA ALA A 301 -20.61 16.13 -9.37
C ALA A 301 -21.41 14.93 -9.94
N PHE A 302 -21.99 14.07 -9.08
CA PHE A 302 -22.80 12.94 -9.53
C PHE A 302 -24.14 13.37 -10.16
N VAL A 303 -24.74 14.46 -9.68
CA VAL A 303 -26.02 14.97 -10.20
C VAL A 303 -25.82 15.70 -11.53
N PHE A 304 -24.87 16.63 -11.59
CA PHE A 304 -24.77 17.59 -12.69
C PHE A 304 -23.80 17.18 -13.82
N LEU A 305 -22.90 16.23 -13.60
CA LEU A 305 -21.96 15.78 -14.62
C LEU A 305 -22.35 14.39 -15.17
N LYS A 306 -22.29 14.23 -16.47
CA LYS A 306 -22.51 12.95 -17.18
C LYS A 306 -21.32 12.71 -18.14
N PRO A 307 -20.95 11.44 -18.42
CA PRO A 307 -21.48 10.20 -17.88
C PRO A 307 -21.06 9.98 -16.41
N ARG A 308 -21.83 9.13 -15.68
CA ARG A 308 -21.60 8.88 -14.22
C ARG A 308 -20.83 7.59 -13.96
N ARG A 309 -20.67 6.72 -14.96
CA ARG A 309 -20.18 5.34 -14.79
C ARG A 309 -18.76 5.28 -14.24
N GLU A 310 -17.85 6.13 -14.73
CA GLU A 310 -16.44 6.13 -14.29
C GLU A 310 -16.30 6.64 -12.85
N ARG A 311 -17.11 7.64 -12.45
CA ARG A 311 -17.15 8.12 -11.07
C ARG A 311 -17.77 7.07 -10.15
N GLY A 312 -18.86 6.44 -10.58
CA GLY A 312 -19.50 5.33 -9.86
C GLY A 312 -18.55 4.16 -9.67
N PHE A 313 -17.77 3.82 -10.70
CA PHE A 313 -16.73 2.80 -10.59
C PHE A 313 -15.62 3.19 -9.63
N GLY A 314 -15.16 4.45 -9.64
CA GLY A 314 -14.17 4.94 -8.67
C GLY A 314 -14.66 4.86 -7.23
N LEU A 315 -15.93 5.22 -6.99
CA LEU A 315 -16.56 5.07 -5.67
C LEU A 315 -16.66 3.60 -5.25
N ALA A 316 -17.13 2.73 -6.15
CA ALA A 316 -17.18 1.30 -5.90
C ALA A 316 -15.81 0.68 -5.66
N TRP A 317 -14.79 1.17 -6.37
CA TRP A 317 -13.39 0.78 -6.12
C TRP A 317 -12.99 1.07 -4.68
N ILE A 318 -13.23 2.30 -4.17
CA ILE A 318 -12.96 2.66 -2.77
C ILE A 318 -13.68 1.68 -1.83
N ALA A 319 -14.99 1.51 -2.02
CA ALA A 319 -15.80 0.66 -1.16
C ALA A 319 -15.34 -0.81 -1.14
N VAL A 320 -15.09 -1.37 -2.31
CA VAL A 320 -14.68 -2.77 -2.49
C VAL A 320 -13.27 -3.02 -1.93
N THR A 321 -12.32 -2.09 -2.14
CA THR A 321 -10.95 -2.26 -1.64
C THR A 321 -10.82 -2.04 -0.13
N LEU A 322 -11.79 -1.39 0.51
CA LEU A 322 -11.90 -1.31 1.97
C LEU A 322 -12.60 -2.53 2.60
N ALA A 323 -13.37 -3.30 1.81
CA ALA A 323 -14.15 -4.41 2.34
C ALA A 323 -13.35 -5.47 3.12
N PRO A 324 -12.12 -5.87 2.74
CA PRO A 324 -11.33 -6.82 3.51
C PRO A 324 -11.01 -6.36 4.94
N PHE A 325 -11.03 -5.06 5.19
CA PHE A 325 -10.66 -4.46 6.49
C PHE A 325 -11.86 -4.15 7.39
N ILE A 326 -13.07 -4.45 6.94
CA ILE A 326 -14.32 -4.22 7.69
C ILE A 326 -14.34 -4.99 9.03
N PHE A 327 -13.63 -6.11 9.09
CA PHE A 327 -13.56 -6.99 10.25
C PHE A 327 -12.51 -6.59 11.29
N TRP A 328 -11.72 -5.53 11.05
CA TRP A 328 -10.71 -5.08 11.98
C TRP A 328 -11.30 -4.25 13.11
N GLN A 329 -10.91 -4.58 14.35
CA GLN A 329 -11.33 -3.86 15.56
C GLN A 329 -10.52 -2.58 15.83
N VAL A 330 -9.66 -2.16 14.91
CA VAL A 330 -8.77 -1.01 15.07
C VAL A 330 -9.18 0.11 14.11
N PRO A 331 -9.18 1.39 14.53
CA PRO A 331 -9.46 2.51 13.65
C PRO A 331 -8.46 2.56 12.48
N ILE A 332 -8.92 2.23 11.27
CA ILE A 332 -8.05 2.09 10.07
C ILE A 332 -7.35 3.41 9.75
N VAL A 333 -8.07 4.53 9.81
CA VAL A 333 -7.55 5.83 9.39
C VAL A 333 -6.42 6.31 10.28
N GLU A 334 -6.52 6.06 11.58
CA GLU A 334 -5.59 6.59 12.59
C GLU A 334 -4.43 5.63 12.86
N ALA A 335 -4.72 4.36 12.97
CA ALA A 335 -3.75 3.35 13.39
C ALA A 335 -3.03 2.67 12.23
N MET A 336 -3.71 2.52 11.07
CA MET A 336 -3.20 1.73 9.94
C MET A 336 -3.52 2.39 8.58
N PRO A 337 -3.08 3.63 8.33
CA PRO A 337 -3.40 4.36 7.09
C PRO A 337 -2.89 3.66 5.82
N ARG A 338 -1.96 2.72 5.91
CA ARG A 338 -1.53 1.87 4.79
C ARG A 338 -2.69 1.14 4.09
N TYR A 339 -3.76 0.82 4.80
CA TYR A 339 -4.94 0.18 4.19
C TYR A 339 -5.72 1.11 3.26
N LEU A 340 -5.42 2.40 3.26
CA LEU A 340 -5.97 3.36 2.32
C LEU A 340 -5.20 3.39 0.98
N PHE A 341 -4.17 2.58 0.82
CA PHE A 341 -3.33 2.54 -0.39
C PHE A 341 -4.15 2.21 -1.64
N LEU A 342 -4.78 1.06 -1.72
CA LEU A 342 -5.61 0.67 -2.88
C LEU A 342 -6.85 1.56 -3.06
N PRO A 343 -7.59 1.94 -2.01
CA PRO A 343 -8.69 2.89 -2.12
C PRO A 343 -8.32 4.25 -2.70
N ALA A 344 -7.11 4.75 -2.45
CA ALA A 344 -6.64 6.03 -2.99
C ALA A 344 -6.64 6.09 -4.53
N PHE A 345 -6.43 4.97 -5.19
CA PHE A 345 -6.51 4.88 -6.65
C PHE A 345 -7.94 5.01 -7.18
N GLY A 346 -8.93 4.51 -6.44
CA GLY A 346 -10.35 4.74 -6.74
C GLY A 346 -10.73 6.22 -6.66
N PHE A 347 -10.25 6.90 -5.61
CA PHE A 347 -10.40 8.35 -5.48
C PHE A 347 -9.75 9.11 -6.64
N ALA A 348 -8.52 8.77 -7.00
CA ALA A 348 -7.80 9.40 -8.11
C ALA A 348 -8.54 9.24 -9.45
N LEU A 349 -9.11 8.04 -9.69
CA LEU A 349 -9.94 7.76 -10.86
C LEU A 349 -11.20 8.63 -10.87
N MET A 350 -11.89 8.72 -9.72
CA MET A 350 -13.11 9.49 -9.56
C MET A 350 -12.87 10.98 -9.77
N LEU A 351 -11.78 11.53 -9.23
CA LEU A 351 -11.42 12.95 -9.39
C LEU A 351 -11.08 13.26 -10.86
N ALA A 352 -10.26 12.43 -11.49
CA ALA A 352 -9.90 12.62 -12.90
C ALA A 352 -11.12 12.54 -13.83
N ALA A 353 -12.04 11.61 -13.57
CA ALA A 353 -13.31 11.53 -14.31
C ALA A 353 -14.17 12.79 -14.11
N THR A 354 -14.22 13.31 -12.88
CA THR A 354 -14.95 14.54 -12.57
C THR A 354 -14.40 15.75 -13.32
N LEU A 355 -13.08 15.92 -13.31
CA LEU A 355 -12.41 17.01 -14.01
C LEU A 355 -12.59 16.90 -15.54
N ARG A 356 -12.52 15.69 -16.10
CA ARG A 356 -12.80 15.42 -17.52
C ARG A 356 -14.21 15.86 -17.90
N ASP A 357 -15.19 15.41 -17.13
CA ASP A 357 -16.60 15.62 -17.42
C ASP A 357 -16.99 17.10 -17.23
N LEU A 358 -16.37 17.77 -16.25
CA LEU A 358 -16.50 19.22 -16.05
C LEU A 358 -15.95 19.99 -17.26
N ALA A 359 -14.75 19.63 -17.73
CA ALA A 359 -14.15 20.24 -18.92
C ALA A 359 -15.01 20.07 -20.17
N ALA A 360 -15.58 18.87 -20.35
CA ALA A 360 -16.50 18.58 -21.44
C ALA A 360 -17.79 19.42 -21.36
N LYS A 361 -18.39 19.52 -20.14
CA LYS A 361 -19.59 20.32 -19.92
C LYS A 361 -19.37 21.81 -20.19
N LEU A 362 -18.23 22.34 -19.79
CA LEU A 362 -17.87 23.74 -20.01
C LEU A 362 -17.42 24.02 -21.46
N ARG A 363 -17.31 23.00 -22.33
CA ARG A 363 -16.76 23.08 -23.69
C ARG A 363 -15.38 23.77 -23.77
N ARG A 364 -14.60 23.70 -22.68
CA ARG A 364 -13.28 24.34 -22.52
C ARG A 364 -12.23 23.32 -22.06
N PRO A 365 -11.71 22.48 -22.97
CA PRO A 365 -10.76 21.42 -22.57
C PRO A 365 -9.50 21.98 -21.90
N ARG A 366 -9.01 23.17 -22.32
CA ARG A 366 -7.85 23.83 -21.70
C ARG A 366 -8.11 24.19 -20.23
N LEU A 367 -9.33 24.65 -19.90
CA LEU A 367 -9.72 24.93 -18.52
C LEU A 367 -9.71 23.67 -17.66
N GLY A 368 -10.21 22.53 -18.19
CA GLY A 368 -10.15 21.25 -17.49
C GLY A 368 -8.73 20.81 -17.17
N TRP A 369 -7.80 21.00 -18.10
CA TRP A 369 -6.39 20.73 -17.88
C TRP A 369 -5.77 21.68 -16.84
N ALA A 370 -6.08 22.96 -16.92
CA ALA A 370 -5.60 23.93 -15.93
C ALA A 370 -6.12 23.61 -14.53
N LEU A 371 -7.40 23.30 -14.37
CA LEU A 371 -7.98 22.89 -13.08
C LEU A 371 -7.34 21.58 -12.59
N GLY A 372 -7.11 20.61 -13.48
CA GLY A 372 -6.41 19.36 -13.14
C GLY A 372 -4.99 19.62 -12.64
N ALA A 373 -4.23 20.45 -13.36
CA ALA A 373 -2.87 20.83 -12.98
C ALA A 373 -2.84 21.57 -11.63
N VAL A 374 -3.76 22.51 -11.40
CA VAL A 374 -3.89 23.23 -10.13
C VAL A 374 -4.24 22.26 -8.99
N ALA A 375 -5.18 21.33 -9.22
CA ALA A 375 -5.55 20.33 -8.22
C ALA A 375 -4.36 19.43 -7.86
N VAL A 376 -3.63 18.91 -8.85
CA VAL A 376 -2.44 18.08 -8.62
C VAL A 376 -1.34 18.87 -7.92
N ALA A 377 -1.06 20.11 -8.35
CA ALA A 377 -0.04 20.96 -7.73
C ALA A 377 -0.43 21.33 -6.29
N GLY A 378 -1.70 21.67 -6.04
CA GLY A 378 -2.21 21.95 -4.71
C GLY A 378 -2.09 20.73 -3.78
N LEU A 379 -2.47 19.54 -4.25
CA LEU A 379 -2.31 18.28 -3.51
C LEU A 379 -0.82 17.98 -3.25
N ALA A 380 0.03 18.12 -4.27
CA ALA A 380 1.47 17.88 -4.13
C ALA A 380 2.11 18.81 -3.09
N LEU A 381 1.80 20.11 -3.15
CA LEU A 381 2.32 21.09 -2.21
C LEU A 381 1.82 20.81 -0.79
N ALA A 382 0.51 20.65 -0.63
CA ALA A 382 -0.10 20.41 0.67
C ALA A 382 0.42 19.11 1.32
N ASN A 383 0.53 18.02 0.54
CA ASN A 383 1.02 16.74 1.04
C ASN A 383 2.54 16.74 1.22
N GLY A 384 3.28 17.42 0.35
CA GLY A 384 4.74 17.58 0.48
C GLY A 384 5.17 18.33 1.75
N VAL A 385 4.30 19.21 2.29
CA VAL A 385 4.50 19.84 3.60
C VAL A 385 4.02 18.93 4.74
N ARG A 386 2.89 18.27 4.57
CA ARG A 386 2.25 17.48 5.61
C ARG A 386 2.95 16.13 5.88
N ILE A 387 3.37 15.42 4.83
CA ILE A 387 4.02 14.11 4.96
C ILE A 387 5.28 14.18 5.85
N PRO A 388 6.20 15.14 5.67
CA PRO A 388 7.34 15.28 6.57
C PRO A 388 6.98 15.57 8.02
N ALA A 389 5.86 16.26 8.28
CA ALA A 389 5.38 16.52 9.64
C ALA A 389 4.93 15.26 10.38
N LEU A 390 4.60 14.19 9.65
CA LEU A 390 4.26 12.88 10.21
C LEU A 390 5.48 11.97 10.41
N ALA A 391 6.60 12.32 9.79
CA ALA A 391 7.83 11.52 9.86
C ALA A 391 8.26 11.16 11.31
N PRO A 392 8.16 12.03 12.33
CA PRO A 392 8.55 11.70 13.69
C PRO A 392 7.87 10.45 14.25
N ARG A 393 6.64 10.14 13.83
CA ARG A 393 5.91 8.93 14.25
C ARG A 393 6.66 7.64 13.89
N PHE A 394 7.40 7.65 12.77
CA PHE A 394 8.16 6.52 12.25
C PHE A 394 9.65 6.66 12.58
N LEU A 395 10.19 7.88 12.54
CA LEU A 395 11.60 8.13 12.81
C LEU A 395 11.99 7.82 14.25
N ALA A 396 11.13 8.14 15.23
CA ALA A 396 11.45 7.94 16.64
C ALA A 396 11.63 6.45 17.02
N PRO A 397 10.75 5.51 16.62
CA PRO A 397 10.98 4.09 16.85
C PRO A 397 12.26 3.59 16.16
N GLY A 398 12.49 3.97 14.90
CA GLY A 398 13.69 3.59 14.16
C GLY A 398 14.98 4.16 14.77
N ALA A 399 14.94 5.38 15.28
CA ALA A 399 16.08 5.98 15.98
C ALA A 399 16.42 5.21 17.25
N ARG A 400 15.42 4.77 18.01
CA ARG A 400 15.63 3.92 19.20
C ARG A 400 16.35 2.63 18.85
N VAL A 401 15.89 1.90 17.83
CA VAL A 401 16.56 0.67 17.37
C VAL A 401 17.98 0.95 16.91
N ARG A 402 18.20 2.00 16.11
CA ARG A 402 19.53 2.42 15.66
C ARG A 402 20.48 2.70 16.82
N ASP A 403 19.99 3.45 17.80
CA ASP A 403 20.79 3.80 18.98
C ASP A 403 21.08 2.56 19.84
N GLY A 404 20.11 1.65 20.00
CA GLY A 404 20.33 0.35 20.62
C GLY A 404 21.42 -0.46 19.91
N VAL A 405 21.32 -0.60 18.58
CA VAL A 405 22.36 -1.31 17.78
C VAL A 405 23.73 -0.67 17.93
N ARG A 406 23.82 0.67 17.91
CA ARG A 406 25.09 1.40 18.07
C ARG A 406 25.72 1.14 19.44
N ILE A 407 24.93 1.21 20.50
CA ILE A 407 25.38 1.03 21.88
C ILE A 407 25.80 -0.43 22.12
N ILE A 408 25.00 -1.39 21.69
CA ILE A 408 25.34 -2.80 21.77
C ILE A 408 26.69 -3.05 21.06
N ARG A 409 26.86 -2.53 19.84
CA ARG A 409 28.08 -2.70 19.05
C ARG A 409 29.31 -2.11 19.76
N ALA A 410 29.17 -0.94 20.40
CA ALA A 410 30.25 -0.27 21.11
C ALA A 410 30.69 -1.02 22.38
N ASN A 411 29.82 -1.86 22.94
CA ASN A 411 30.08 -2.59 24.19
C ASN A 411 30.23 -4.10 23.98
N LEU A 412 30.18 -4.56 22.72
CA LEU A 412 30.37 -5.97 22.39
C LEU A 412 31.86 -6.34 22.55
N VAL A 413 32.16 -7.21 23.50
CA VAL A 413 33.51 -7.73 23.71
C VAL A 413 33.55 -9.16 23.17
N PRO A 414 34.45 -9.50 22.22
CA PRO A 414 34.57 -10.84 21.69
C PRO A 414 34.77 -11.89 22.81
N GLY A 415 33.98 -12.96 22.75
CA GLY A 415 34.05 -14.05 23.73
C GLY A 415 33.39 -13.78 25.08
N ARG A 416 32.76 -12.63 25.27
CA ARG A 416 31.99 -12.34 26.48
C ARG A 416 30.51 -12.22 26.15
N PRO A 417 29.60 -12.91 26.87
CA PRO A 417 28.16 -12.71 26.69
C PRO A 417 27.79 -11.29 27.13
N LEU A 418 26.93 -10.64 26.34
CA LEU A 418 26.36 -9.33 26.62
C LEU A 418 24.89 -9.49 27.00
N TYR A 419 24.52 -8.99 28.16
CA TYR A 419 23.13 -8.99 28.65
C TYR A 419 22.57 -7.58 28.58
N LEU A 420 21.35 -7.48 28.08
CA LEU A 420 20.58 -6.24 28.07
C LEU A 420 19.57 -6.25 29.22
N TYR A 421 19.59 -5.23 30.04
CA TYR A 421 18.77 -5.15 31.24
C TYR A 421 17.92 -3.89 31.22
N ARG A 422 16.61 -4.03 31.46
CA ARG A 422 15.63 -2.93 31.46
C ARG A 422 15.75 -2.05 30.21
N ASP A 423 15.64 -2.67 29.06
CA ASP A 423 15.76 -1.95 27.81
C ASP A 423 14.42 -1.31 27.43
N GLU A 424 14.36 0.02 27.44
CA GLU A 424 13.24 0.80 26.94
C GLU A 424 13.40 1.16 25.46
N LEU A 425 14.53 0.82 24.81
CA LEU A 425 14.78 1.12 23.42
C LEU A 425 14.24 0.06 22.46
N LEU A 426 14.34 -1.21 22.86
CA LEU A 426 13.87 -2.33 22.06
C LEU A 426 12.70 -3.00 22.78
N GLU A 427 11.67 -3.31 22.06
CA GLU A 427 10.61 -4.17 22.56
C GLU A 427 11.12 -5.62 22.66
N PRO A 428 10.64 -6.43 23.63
CA PRO A 428 11.16 -7.78 23.84
C PRO A 428 11.23 -8.65 22.58
N TRP A 429 10.27 -8.52 21.69
CA TRP A 429 10.23 -9.27 20.42
C TRP A 429 11.26 -8.81 19.37
N GLN A 430 11.85 -7.62 19.53
CA GLN A 430 12.83 -7.06 18.60
C GLN A 430 14.25 -7.59 18.82
N TYR A 431 14.57 -8.14 20.01
CA TYR A 431 15.94 -8.58 20.33
C TYR A 431 16.46 -9.66 19.38
N ALA A 432 15.71 -10.74 19.20
CA ALA A 432 16.14 -11.84 18.35
C ALA A 432 16.32 -11.39 16.89
N PRO A 433 15.40 -10.63 16.26
CA PRO A 433 15.60 -10.05 14.93
C PRO A 433 16.80 -9.09 14.86
N VAL A 434 16.98 -8.19 15.81
CA VAL A 434 18.11 -7.25 15.85
C VAL A 434 19.43 -8.01 15.95
N ASN A 435 19.52 -9.03 16.80
CA ASN A 435 20.70 -9.89 16.92
C ASN A 435 21.00 -10.58 15.59
N ALA A 436 20.01 -11.16 14.95
CA ALA A 436 20.21 -11.84 13.66
C ALA A 436 20.65 -10.88 12.55
N VAL A 437 20.02 -9.69 12.46
CA VAL A 437 20.26 -8.72 11.37
C VAL A 437 21.57 -7.99 11.53
N PHE A 438 21.92 -7.53 12.74
CA PHE A 438 23.04 -6.60 12.94
C PHE A 438 24.27 -7.24 13.58
N PHE A 439 24.13 -8.42 14.16
CA PHE A 439 25.20 -9.10 14.90
C PHE A 439 25.41 -10.54 14.43
N GLY A 440 24.69 -10.99 13.41
CA GLY A 440 24.85 -12.35 12.84
C GLY A 440 24.54 -13.48 13.85
N GLY A 441 23.74 -13.21 14.89
CA GLY A 441 23.48 -14.15 15.97
C GLY A 441 24.60 -14.23 17.02
N ALA A 442 25.61 -13.35 16.96
CA ALA A 442 26.77 -13.38 17.85
C ALA A 442 26.47 -12.94 19.31
N LEU A 443 25.35 -12.25 19.53
CA LEU A 443 24.88 -12.04 20.90
C LEU A 443 24.41 -13.38 21.42
N ALA A 444 24.89 -13.77 22.61
CA ALA A 444 24.30 -14.89 23.33
C ALA A 444 22.77 -14.71 23.39
N PRO A 445 21.98 -15.80 23.37
CA PRO A 445 20.55 -15.66 23.56
C PRO A 445 20.39 -14.84 24.84
N THR A 446 20.05 -13.59 24.68
CA THR A 446 19.81 -12.68 25.76
C THR A 446 18.55 -13.21 26.41
N ASP A 447 18.71 -13.97 27.45
CA ASP A 447 17.68 -14.04 28.45
C ASP A 447 17.49 -12.58 28.85
N VAL A 448 16.43 -11.98 28.32
CA VAL A 448 15.98 -10.67 28.77
C VAL A 448 15.80 -10.85 30.26
N LEU A 449 16.74 -10.30 31.02
CA LEU A 449 16.75 -10.53 32.45
C LEU A 449 15.44 -10.01 33.02
N PRO A 450 14.81 -10.76 33.91
CA PRO A 450 13.55 -10.38 34.48
C PRO A 450 13.60 -8.99 35.11
N GLU A 451 12.48 -8.33 35.09
CA GLU A 451 12.22 -6.91 35.32
C GLU A 451 12.70 -6.32 36.63
N THR A 452 13.29 -7.10 37.56
CA THR A 452 13.68 -6.61 38.89
C THR A 452 15.17 -6.29 38.97
N ALA A 453 15.51 -5.11 39.49
CA ALA A 453 16.89 -4.68 39.75
C ALA A 453 17.69 -5.69 40.55
N ALA A 454 17.02 -6.49 41.43
CA ALA A 454 17.63 -7.52 42.24
C ALA A 454 18.19 -8.67 41.39
N ASP A 455 17.56 -9.05 40.31
CA ASP A 455 18.00 -10.18 39.48
C ASP A 455 19.21 -9.81 38.62
N GLY A 456 19.27 -8.58 38.12
CA GLY A 456 20.46 -8.04 37.42
C GLY A 456 21.65 -7.98 38.39
N ALA A 457 21.47 -7.49 39.62
CA ALA A 457 22.52 -7.45 40.63
C ALA A 457 23.01 -8.84 41.02
N ARG A 458 22.08 -9.82 41.17
CA ARG A 458 22.42 -11.22 41.44
C ARG A 458 23.24 -11.84 40.30
N LEU A 459 22.87 -11.58 39.07
CA LEU A 459 23.59 -12.07 37.88
C LEU A 459 25.00 -11.49 37.82
N LEU A 460 25.14 -10.18 38.01
CA LEU A 460 26.44 -9.49 38.05
C LEU A 460 27.32 -10.04 39.16
N THR A 461 26.76 -10.32 40.33
CA THR A 461 27.51 -10.90 41.47
C THR A 461 27.97 -12.31 41.15
N ARG A 462 27.14 -13.13 40.50
CA ARG A 462 27.45 -14.53 40.16
C ARG A 462 28.46 -14.65 39.02
N GLU A 463 28.35 -13.79 38.00
CA GLU A 463 29.12 -13.87 36.76
C GLU A 463 30.15 -12.73 36.63
N ARG A 464 30.58 -12.17 37.77
CA ARG A 464 31.49 -11.02 37.82
C ARG A 464 32.73 -11.22 36.97
N GLY A 465 32.93 -10.31 36.00
CA GLY A 465 34.07 -10.37 35.05
C GLY A 465 33.88 -11.30 33.86
N ARG A 466 32.78 -12.06 33.76
CA ARG A 466 32.48 -12.95 32.66
C ARG A 466 31.46 -12.40 31.68
N LEU A 467 30.65 -11.43 32.12
CA LEU A 467 29.61 -10.83 31.29
C LEU A 467 29.67 -9.30 31.33
N ALA A 468 29.12 -8.64 30.34
CA ALA A 468 28.83 -7.21 30.36
C ALA A 468 27.34 -7.00 30.47
N LEU A 469 26.92 -6.09 31.36
CA LEU A 469 25.54 -5.70 31.54
C LEU A 469 25.37 -4.28 31.03
N LEU A 470 24.39 -4.08 30.14
CA LEU A 470 23.96 -2.76 29.72
C LEU A 470 22.60 -2.50 30.30
N SER A 471 22.46 -1.47 31.10
CA SER A 471 21.18 -1.02 31.60
C SER A 471 20.79 0.31 30.98
N TYR A 472 19.52 0.45 30.58
CA TYR A 472 18.96 1.68 30.09
C TYR A 472 18.02 2.30 31.11
N ARG A 473 18.39 3.47 31.65
CA ARG A 473 17.55 4.20 32.59
C ARG A 473 17.50 5.68 32.23
N GLN A 474 16.32 6.27 32.29
CA GLN A 474 16.11 7.72 32.11
C GLN A 474 16.73 8.29 30.82
N GLY A 475 16.69 7.55 29.72
CA GLY A 475 17.25 8.01 28.46
C GLY A 475 18.75 7.76 28.26
N PHE A 476 19.43 7.10 29.21
CA PHE A 476 20.88 6.85 29.13
C PHE A 476 21.22 5.37 29.34
N TRP A 477 22.16 4.89 28.53
CA TRP A 477 22.78 3.58 28.72
C TRP A 477 23.92 3.68 29.71
N ARG A 478 24.02 2.72 30.63
CA ARG A 478 25.15 2.56 31.53
C ARG A 478 25.67 1.14 31.43
N ALA A 479 26.99 0.98 31.31
CA ALA A 479 27.66 -0.28 31.53
C ALA A 479 27.77 -0.48 33.04
N GLU A 480 27.27 -1.61 33.57
CA GLU A 480 27.38 -1.99 34.96
C GLU A 480 28.30 -3.22 35.15
#